data_230c2f65a44aafbad80e71d852459311
#
_entry.id   230c2f65a44aafbad80e71d852459311
#
_cell.length_a   1.000
_cell.length_b   1.000
_cell.length_c   1.000
_cell.angle_alpha   90.00
_cell.angle_beta   90.00
_cell.angle_gamma   90.00
#
_symmetry.space_group_name_H-M   'P 1'
#
loop_
_entity.id
_entity.type
_entity.pdbx_description
1 polymer ?
#
loop_
_entity_poly.entity_id
_entity_poly.type
_entity_poly.pdbx_seq_one_letter_code
_entity_poly.pdbx_strand_id
1 'polypeptide(L)'
;TVASNLWEKCDECGEIIYKQDIEKNLKKCPNCDHYFPMKAFERIELLIDNGTFFEFDTDIVSQNPIEFPEYEEKLIRAKEKSGLSSELISGIGEVNGIKVSIAVMEFDFMGGSMGSVVGEKITRAIERGLEKNIPVIVVSTSGGARMHEGILSLMQMAKTSAALDKLRNKGLPFVSIPVNPTTGGVTASFAMLGDVILTEPKVLIGFAGPRVIEQTIRQKLPEGFQMSEFLLEHGMVDIIA
;
A
#
# COMPACT_ATOMS: atom_id res chain seq x y z
N THR A 1 34.24 -15.32 5.72
CA THR A 1 33.06 -14.87 4.98
C THR A 1 32.28 -13.96 5.91
N VAL A 2 32.47 -12.65 5.77
CA VAL A 2 31.63 -11.64 6.44
C VAL A 2 30.22 -11.88 5.94
N ALA A 3 29.27 -12.08 6.87
CA ALA A 3 27.90 -12.38 6.53
C ALA A 3 27.31 -11.23 5.70
N SER A 4 27.18 -11.44 4.39
CA SER A 4 26.59 -10.53 3.40
C SER A 4 25.13 -10.14 3.75
N ASN A 5 24.60 -10.71 4.81
CA ASN A 5 23.23 -10.53 5.27
C ASN A 5 23.07 -9.38 6.29
N LEU A 6 24.13 -8.74 6.74
CA LEU A 6 24.10 -7.69 7.77
C LEU A 6 24.12 -6.27 7.23
N TRP A 7 24.42 -6.13 5.94
CA TRP A 7 24.60 -4.85 5.26
C TRP A 7 23.60 -4.67 4.14
N GLU A 8 23.16 -3.44 3.94
CA GLU A 8 22.25 -3.01 2.87
C GLU A 8 22.88 -1.84 2.13
N LYS A 9 22.78 -1.84 0.81
CA LYS A 9 23.23 -0.70 0.00
C LYS A 9 22.04 0.23 -0.22
N CYS A 10 22.21 1.50 0.10
CA CYS A 10 21.22 2.50 -0.22
C CYS A 10 21.19 2.76 -1.73
N ASP A 11 20.03 2.64 -2.35
CA ASP A 11 19.86 2.85 -3.80
C ASP A 11 20.00 4.32 -4.19
N GLU A 12 19.78 5.26 -3.25
CA GLU A 12 19.86 6.70 -3.49
C GLU A 12 21.31 7.21 -3.38
N CYS A 13 21.97 7.01 -2.23
CA CYS A 13 23.33 7.53 -2.02
C CYS A 13 24.47 6.54 -2.30
N GLY A 14 24.13 5.25 -2.51
CA GLY A 14 25.10 4.20 -2.80
C GLY A 14 25.92 3.69 -1.60
N GLU A 15 25.74 4.25 -0.41
CA GLU A 15 26.43 3.86 0.82
C GLU A 15 25.98 2.49 1.32
N ILE A 16 26.91 1.75 1.93
CA ILE A 16 26.65 0.46 2.54
C ILE A 16 26.39 0.69 4.02
N ILE A 17 25.18 0.35 4.46
CA ILE A 17 24.68 0.66 5.80
C ILE A 17 24.40 -0.64 6.56
N TYR A 18 24.65 -0.66 7.85
CA TYR A 18 24.32 -1.79 8.71
C TYR A 18 22.79 -1.88 8.87
N LYS A 19 22.21 -3.05 8.62
CA LYS A 19 20.74 -3.23 8.64
C LYS A 19 20.10 -2.83 9.96
N GLN A 20 20.76 -3.08 11.09
CA GLN A 20 20.24 -2.66 12.38
C GLN A 20 20.14 -1.13 12.53
N ASP A 21 21.02 -0.38 11.87
CA ASP A 21 20.95 1.08 11.92
C ASP A 21 19.80 1.61 11.06
N ILE A 22 19.50 0.95 9.94
CA ILE A 22 18.30 1.22 9.13
C ILE A 22 17.04 0.94 9.96
N GLU A 23 16.99 -0.18 10.67
CA GLU A 23 15.83 -0.54 11.49
C GLU A 23 15.64 0.40 12.69
N LYS A 24 16.71 0.75 13.40
CA LYS A 24 16.66 1.74 14.50
C LYS A 24 16.22 3.13 14.01
N ASN A 25 16.52 3.47 12.74
CA ASN A 25 16.14 4.72 12.13
C ASN A 25 14.80 4.63 11.35
N LEU A 26 13.91 3.73 11.73
CA LEU A 26 12.58 3.55 11.15
C LEU A 26 12.63 3.37 9.62
N LYS A 27 13.57 2.52 9.13
CA LYS A 27 13.80 2.27 7.71
C LYS A 27 14.26 3.49 6.90
N LYS A 28 14.79 4.53 7.53
CA LYS A 28 15.44 5.65 6.86
C LYS A 28 16.94 5.46 6.76
N CYS A 29 17.50 5.82 5.62
CA CYS A 29 18.94 5.89 5.44
C CYS A 29 19.54 6.97 6.36
N PRO A 30 20.52 6.66 7.22
CA PRO A 30 21.13 7.65 8.10
C PRO A 30 21.95 8.72 7.36
N ASN A 31 22.28 8.49 6.07
CA ASN A 31 23.14 9.39 5.29
C ASN A 31 22.36 10.35 4.37
N CYS A 32 21.21 9.90 3.82
CA CYS A 32 20.48 10.69 2.81
C CYS A 32 18.96 10.72 3.01
N ASP A 33 18.49 10.20 4.15
CA ASP A 33 17.07 10.13 4.49
C ASP A 33 16.19 9.37 3.48
N HIS A 34 16.78 8.55 2.61
CA HIS A 34 16.03 7.66 1.72
C HIS A 34 15.24 6.63 2.53
N TYR A 35 13.98 6.42 2.20
CA TYR A 35 13.11 5.42 2.84
C TYR A 35 13.29 4.06 2.18
N PHE A 36 13.75 3.09 2.96
CA PHE A 36 13.78 1.69 2.55
C PHE A 36 12.38 1.08 2.56
N PRO A 37 12.10 0.07 1.70
CA PRO A 37 10.84 -0.65 1.75
C PRO A 37 10.55 -1.21 3.15
N MET A 38 9.30 -1.05 3.59
CA MET A 38 8.81 -1.54 4.87
C MET A 38 7.68 -2.55 4.62
N LYS A 39 7.76 -3.70 5.28
CA LYS A 39 6.75 -4.75 5.17
C LYS A 39 5.44 -4.36 5.86
N ALA A 40 4.34 -5.01 5.48
CA ALA A 40 3.03 -4.71 6.04
C ALA A 40 2.97 -4.86 7.56
N PHE A 41 3.59 -5.90 8.13
CA PHE A 41 3.66 -6.07 9.59
C PHE A 41 4.46 -4.98 10.28
N GLU A 42 5.60 -4.59 9.73
CA GLU A 42 6.43 -3.51 10.29
C GLU A 42 5.65 -2.18 10.32
N ARG A 43 4.84 -1.92 9.29
CA ARG A 43 3.95 -0.74 9.27
C ARG A 43 2.84 -0.80 10.30
N ILE A 44 2.28 -1.98 10.55
CA ILE A 44 1.30 -2.17 11.61
C ILE A 44 1.93 -1.93 12.97
N GLU A 45 3.11 -2.48 13.23
CA GLU A 45 3.85 -2.27 14.48
C GLU A 45 4.25 -0.80 14.71
N LEU A 46 4.49 -0.05 13.61
CA LEU A 46 4.80 1.38 13.68
C LEU A 46 3.56 2.23 13.99
N LEU A 47 2.40 1.90 13.38
CA LEU A 47 1.20 2.73 13.43
C LEU A 47 0.27 2.40 14.59
N ILE A 48 0.23 1.14 15.00
CA ILE A 48 -0.74 0.62 15.97
C ILE A 48 -0.10 0.48 17.35
N ASP A 49 -0.81 0.92 18.37
CA ASP A 49 -0.39 0.82 19.76
C ASP A 49 -0.10 -0.64 20.13
N ASN A 50 1.03 -0.87 20.80
CA ASN A 50 1.51 -2.20 21.09
C ASN A 50 0.47 -3.07 21.82
N GLY A 51 0.25 -4.27 21.28
CA GLY A 51 -0.66 -5.27 21.85
C GLY A 51 -2.15 -5.02 21.59
N THR A 52 -2.51 -4.00 20.79
CA THR A 52 -3.92 -3.70 20.47
C THR A 52 -4.39 -4.23 19.14
N PHE A 53 -3.45 -4.68 18.27
CA PHE A 53 -3.81 -5.19 16.94
C PHE A 53 -4.47 -6.56 17.00
N PHE A 54 -5.61 -6.67 16.33
CA PHE A 54 -6.31 -7.94 16.09
C PHE A 54 -6.59 -8.09 14.60
N GLU A 55 -5.99 -9.11 13.98
CA GLU A 55 -6.12 -9.39 12.54
C GLU A 55 -7.47 -10.05 12.22
N PHE A 56 -8.04 -9.71 11.06
CA PHE A 56 -9.26 -10.27 10.49
C PHE A 56 -9.02 -10.81 9.08
N ASP A 57 -9.94 -11.64 8.61
CA ASP A 57 -9.99 -12.15 7.22
C ASP A 57 -8.71 -12.91 6.79
N THR A 58 -8.08 -13.62 7.70
CA THR A 58 -6.85 -14.40 7.47
C THR A 58 -7.08 -15.59 6.53
N ASP A 59 -8.32 -16.06 6.41
CA ASP A 59 -8.76 -17.16 5.56
C ASP A 59 -9.07 -16.72 4.11
N ILE A 60 -9.16 -15.41 3.85
CA ILE A 60 -9.40 -14.89 2.51
C ILE A 60 -8.10 -14.87 1.71
N VAL A 61 -8.03 -15.75 0.70
CA VAL A 61 -6.85 -15.93 -0.14
C VAL A 61 -7.19 -15.88 -1.62
N SER A 62 -6.24 -15.39 -2.42
CA SER A 62 -6.37 -15.31 -3.88
C SER A 62 -6.54 -16.71 -4.49
N GLN A 63 -7.46 -16.80 -5.45
CA GLN A 63 -7.75 -17.97 -6.26
C GLN A 63 -7.57 -17.63 -7.74
N ASN A 64 -7.67 -18.62 -8.61
CA ASN A 64 -7.58 -18.45 -10.06
C ASN A 64 -8.96 -18.62 -10.73
N PRO A 65 -9.87 -17.63 -10.60
CA PRO A 65 -11.27 -17.78 -11.03
C PRO A 65 -11.46 -17.81 -12.54
N ILE A 66 -10.47 -17.37 -13.31
CA ILE A 66 -10.52 -17.33 -14.77
C ILE A 66 -9.51 -18.28 -15.43
N GLU A 67 -8.93 -19.18 -14.65
CA GLU A 67 -7.95 -20.18 -15.11
C GLU A 67 -6.77 -19.55 -15.89
N PHE A 68 -6.27 -18.41 -15.38
CA PHE A 68 -5.16 -17.71 -16.02
C PHE A 68 -3.88 -18.57 -15.93
N PRO A 69 -3.16 -18.78 -17.05
CA PRO A 69 -1.97 -19.64 -17.09
C PRO A 69 -0.91 -19.19 -16.06
N GLU A 70 -0.28 -20.15 -15.39
CA GLU A 70 0.83 -19.94 -14.42
C GLU A 70 0.46 -19.08 -13.19
N TYR A 71 -0.80 -18.70 -13.00
CA TYR A 71 -1.18 -17.80 -11.90
C TYR A 71 -1.04 -18.47 -10.54
N GLU A 72 -1.43 -19.74 -10.42
CA GLU A 72 -1.31 -20.50 -9.18
C GLU A 72 0.15 -20.62 -8.73
N GLU A 73 1.07 -20.91 -9.66
CA GLU A 73 2.50 -20.96 -9.36
C GLU A 73 3.04 -19.59 -8.88
N LYS A 74 2.56 -18.51 -9.48
CA LYS A 74 2.93 -17.14 -9.07
C LYS A 74 2.40 -16.82 -7.67
N LEU A 75 1.19 -17.28 -7.33
CA LEU A 75 0.63 -17.13 -5.98
C LEU A 75 1.45 -17.90 -4.94
N ILE A 76 1.88 -19.13 -5.24
CA ILE A 76 2.74 -19.91 -4.35
C ILE A 76 4.06 -19.17 -4.09
N ARG A 77 4.75 -18.72 -5.15
CA ARG A 77 6.00 -17.95 -5.03
C ARG A 77 5.82 -16.64 -4.25
N ALA A 78 4.67 -15.97 -4.45
CA ALA A 78 4.36 -14.74 -3.73
C ALA A 78 4.17 -14.99 -2.22
N LYS A 79 3.52 -16.08 -1.83
CA LYS A 79 3.39 -16.51 -0.43
C LYS A 79 4.74 -16.82 0.19
N GLU A 80 5.59 -17.55 -0.51
CA GLU A 80 6.96 -17.88 -0.06
C GLU A 80 7.81 -16.62 0.11
N LYS A 81 7.73 -15.65 -0.83
CA LYS A 81 8.50 -14.42 -0.79
C LYS A 81 8.06 -13.48 0.32
N SER A 82 6.78 -13.26 0.46
CA SER A 82 6.21 -12.30 1.43
C SER A 82 6.07 -12.87 2.84
N GLY A 83 5.91 -14.18 2.95
CA GLY A 83 5.53 -14.87 4.19
C GLY A 83 4.05 -14.70 4.56
N LEU A 84 3.23 -14.13 3.66
CA LEU A 84 1.82 -13.87 3.89
C LEU A 84 0.93 -14.80 3.06
N SER A 85 -0.29 -15.03 3.52
CA SER A 85 -1.31 -15.80 2.79
C SER A 85 -1.95 -15.01 1.65
N SER A 86 -1.91 -13.67 1.74
CA SER A 86 -2.47 -12.73 0.75
C SER A 86 -1.69 -11.41 0.76
N GLU A 87 -1.98 -10.55 -0.21
CA GLU A 87 -1.34 -9.28 -0.46
C GLU A 87 -1.73 -8.14 0.49
N LEU A 88 -2.53 -8.43 1.52
CA LEU A 88 -3.02 -7.41 2.44
C LEU A 88 -3.31 -8.02 3.81
N ILE A 89 -2.91 -7.30 4.85
CA ILE A 89 -3.27 -7.57 6.25
C ILE A 89 -4.35 -6.56 6.65
N SER A 90 -5.44 -7.02 7.26
CA SER A 90 -6.49 -6.15 7.76
C SER A 90 -6.87 -6.50 9.19
N GLY A 91 -7.21 -5.48 9.97
CA GLY A 91 -7.51 -5.67 11.38
C GLY A 91 -8.14 -4.46 12.04
N ILE A 92 -8.23 -4.55 13.35
CA ILE A 92 -8.58 -3.44 14.25
C ILE A 92 -7.42 -3.27 15.23
N GLY A 93 -7.10 -2.03 15.54
CA GLY A 93 -6.12 -1.67 16.55
C GLY A 93 -6.41 -0.29 17.11
N GLU A 94 -5.47 0.23 17.88
CA GLU A 94 -5.55 1.59 18.42
C GLU A 94 -4.37 2.42 17.92
N VAL A 95 -4.61 3.69 17.65
CA VAL A 95 -3.60 4.70 17.34
C VAL A 95 -3.72 5.79 18.40
N ASN A 96 -2.75 5.90 19.29
CA ASN A 96 -2.81 6.80 20.47
C ASN A 96 -4.12 6.64 21.27
N GLY A 97 -4.53 5.39 21.50
CA GLY A 97 -5.76 5.06 22.23
C GLY A 97 -7.07 5.22 21.45
N ILE A 98 -7.01 5.63 20.17
CA ILE A 98 -8.18 5.75 19.30
C ILE A 98 -8.32 4.48 18.50
N LYS A 99 -9.46 3.78 18.63
CA LYS A 99 -9.74 2.57 17.83
C LYS A 99 -9.90 2.91 16.35
N VAL A 100 -9.25 2.11 15.52
CA VAL A 100 -9.30 2.24 14.06
C VAL A 100 -9.46 0.88 13.39
N SER A 101 -10.13 0.85 12.24
CA SER A 101 -10.05 -0.27 11.30
C SER A 101 -8.91 0.01 10.32
N ILE A 102 -7.97 -0.92 10.19
CA ILE A 102 -6.77 -0.72 9.36
C ILE A 102 -6.62 -1.84 8.34
N ALA A 103 -6.13 -1.47 7.14
CA ALA A 103 -5.71 -2.40 6.11
C ALA A 103 -4.36 -1.94 5.54
N VAL A 104 -3.39 -2.86 5.44
CA VAL A 104 -2.02 -2.57 5.00
C VAL A 104 -1.63 -3.54 3.89
N MET A 105 -1.30 -3.00 2.72
CA MET A 105 -0.87 -3.79 1.56
C MET A 105 0.61 -4.18 1.65
N GLU A 106 0.93 -5.35 1.08
CA GLU A 106 2.28 -5.91 1.02
C GLU A 106 2.79 -5.93 -0.43
N PHE A 107 3.87 -5.18 -0.70
CA PHE A 107 4.43 -5.10 -2.05
C PHE A 107 5.13 -6.39 -2.50
N ASP A 108 5.72 -7.13 -1.57
CA ASP A 108 6.40 -8.40 -1.88
C ASP A 108 5.44 -9.49 -2.37
N PHE A 109 4.14 -9.35 -2.09
CA PHE A 109 3.12 -10.22 -2.65
C PHE A 109 2.67 -9.70 -4.03
N MET A 110 3.25 -10.21 -5.10
CA MET A 110 2.93 -9.87 -6.50
C MET A 110 2.93 -8.36 -6.80
N GLY A 111 3.86 -7.60 -6.22
CA GLY A 111 3.95 -6.15 -6.41
C GLY A 111 2.76 -5.38 -5.82
N GLY A 112 2.10 -5.91 -4.78
CA GLY A 112 0.91 -5.30 -4.19
C GLY A 112 -0.25 -5.15 -5.18
N SER A 113 -0.27 -5.92 -6.28
CA SER A 113 -1.29 -5.76 -7.32
C SER A 113 -2.69 -6.06 -6.79
N MET A 114 -3.64 -5.17 -7.05
CA MET A 114 -5.01 -5.28 -6.59
C MET A 114 -5.77 -6.35 -7.36
N GLY A 115 -6.07 -7.47 -6.69
CA GLY A 115 -7.01 -8.50 -7.11
C GLY A 115 -8.27 -8.51 -6.26
N SER A 116 -9.08 -9.55 -6.42
CA SER A 116 -10.35 -9.73 -5.71
C SER A 116 -10.18 -9.71 -4.19
N VAL A 117 -9.09 -10.28 -3.67
CA VAL A 117 -8.80 -10.33 -2.24
C VAL A 117 -8.50 -8.95 -1.66
N VAL A 118 -7.69 -8.13 -2.36
CA VAL A 118 -7.44 -6.76 -1.91
C VAL A 118 -8.74 -5.97 -1.80
N GLY A 119 -9.55 -6.01 -2.88
CA GLY A 119 -10.83 -5.29 -2.88
C GLY A 119 -11.78 -5.80 -1.81
N GLU A 120 -11.86 -7.12 -1.59
CA GLU A 120 -12.70 -7.70 -0.53
C GLU A 120 -12.23 -7.28 0.86
N LYS A 121 -10.95 -7.47 1.20
CA LYS A 121 -10.44 -7.15 2.52
C LYS A 121 -10.52 -5.65 2.84
N ILE A 122 -10.24 -4.77 1.86
CA ILE A 122 -10.43 -3.32 2.03
C ILE A 122 -11.91 -2.98 2.25
N THR A 123 -12.80 -3.55 1.46
CA THR A 123 -14.26 -3.36 1.64
C THR A 123 -14.68 -3.78 3.05
N ARG A 124 -14.25 -4.95 3.52
CA ARG A 124 -14.53 -5.42 4.88
C ARG A 124 -13.92 -4.55 5.96
N ALA A 125 -12.71 -4.01 5.74
CA ALA A 125 -12.12 -3.07 6.68
C ALA A 125 -12.96 -1.78 6.79
N ILE A 126 -13.48 -1.28 5.68
CA ILE A 126 -14.40 -0.13 5.66
C ILE A 126 -15.72 -0.47 6.34
N GLU A 127 -16.32 -1.62 6.05
CA GLU A 127 -17.55 -2.08 6.67
C GLU A 127 -17.41 -2.28 8.17
N ARG A 128 -16.28 -2.80 8.66
CA ARG A 128 -15.96 -2.86 10.10
C ARG A 128 -15.88 -1.46 10.73
N GLY A 129 -15.29 -0.50 10.01
CA GLY A 129 -15.30 0.91 10.42
C GLY A 129 -16.72 1.43 10.60
N LEU A 130 -17.60 1.16 9.63
CA LEU A 130 -19.02 1.53 9.68
C LEU A 130 -19.76 0.89 10.85
N GLU A 131 -19.64 -0.43 11.02
CA GLU A 131 -20.33 -1.20 12.04
C GLU A 131 -19.90 -0.79 13.45
N LYS A 132 -18.61 -0.54 13.65
CA LYS A 132 -18.05 -0.18 14.95
C LYS A 132 -18.01 1.32 15.21
N ASN A 133 -18.41 2.14 14.24
CA ASN A 133 -18.37 3.60 14.28
C ASN A 133 -16.96 4.13 14.62
N ILE A 134 -15.94 3.63 13.91
CA ILE A 134 -14.53 3.99 14.08
C ILE A 134 -13.91 4.43 12.74
N PRO A 135 -12.85 5.26 12.75
CA PRO A 135 -12.11 5.64 11.56
C PRO A 135 -11.52 4.45 10.82
N VAL A 136 -11.26 4.64 9.52
CA VAL A 136 -10.59 3.65 8.67
C VAL A 136 -9.27 4.20 8.17
N ILE A 137 -8.22 3.38 8.24
CA ILE A 137 -6.89 3.69 7.69
C ILE A 137 -6.53 2.63 6.65
N VAL A 138 -6.08 3.06 5.48
CA VAL A 138 -5.54 2.14 4.47
C VAL A 138 -4.14 2.59 4.06
N VAL A 139 -3.15 1.72 4.28
CA VAL A 139 -1.79 1.89 3.76
C VAL A 139 -1.71 1.14 2.44
N SER A 140 -1.47 1.86 1.35
CA SER A 140 -1.45 1.29 0.01
C SER A 140 -0.06 1.30 -0.62
N THR A 141 0.32 0.17 -1.21
CA THR A 141 1.48 0.04 -2.09
C THR A 141 1.12 -0.91 -3.21
N SER A 142 1.31 -0.51 -4.47
CA SER A 142 0.81 -1.31 -5.59
C SER A 142 1.41 -0.94 -6.93
N GLY A 143 1.70 -1.97 -7.73
CA GLY A 143 1.96 -1.85 -9.16
C GLY A 143 0.69 -1.71 -10.01
N GLY A 144 -0.51 -1.70 -9.42
CA GLY A 144 -1.79 -1.53 -10.12
C GLY A 144 -2.74 -2.72 -10.06
N ALA A 145 -3.66 -2.83 -11.01
CA ALA A 145 -4.64 -3.92 -11.08
C ALA A 145 -3.99 -5.25 -11.49
N ARG A 146 -4.43 -6.35 -10.87
CA ARG A 146 -3.91 -7.70 -11.13
C ARG A 146 -4.41 -8.25 -12.45
N MET A 147 -3.53 -8.31 -13.47
CA MET A 147 -3.87 -8.81 -14.80
C MET A 147 -4.40 -10.25 -14.81
N HIS A 148 -3.89 -11.09 -13.90
CA HIS A 148 -4.25 -12.51 -13.80
C HIS A 148 -5.71 -12.75 -13.39
N GLU A 149 -6.39 -11.76 -12.88
CA GLU A 149 -7.82 -11.82 -12.52
C GLU A 149 -8.70 -11.03 -13.49
N GLY A 150 -8.13 -10.46 -14.54
CA GLY A 150 -8.85 -9.80 -15.62
C GLY A 150 -9.78 -8.69 -15.12
N ILE A 151 -11.03 -8.71 -15.60
CA ILE A 151 -12.04 -7.69 -15.26
C ILE A 151 -12.37 -7.66 -13.75
N LEU A 152 -12.21 -8.78 -13.05
CA LEU A 152 -12.47 -8.85 -11.60
C LEU A 152 -11.58 -7.88 -10.82
N SER A 153 -10.32 -7.71 -11.24
CA SER A 153 -9.42 -6.72 -10.64
C SER A 153 -9.94 -5.28 -10.82
N LEU A 154 -10.44 -4.94 -12.00
CA LEU A 154 -10.97 -3.60 -12.28
C LEU A 154 -12.26 -3.33 -11.50
N MET A 155 -13.10 -4.34 -11.30
CA MET A 155 -14.32 -4.20 -10.52
C MET A 155 -14.06 -3.90 -9.05
N GLN A 156 -12.86 -4.17 -8.52
CA GLN A 156 -12.50 -3.83 -7.15
C GLN A 156 -12.45 -2.31 -6.92
N MET A 157 -12.11 -1.52 -7.96
CA MET A 157 -12.15 -0.06 -7.87
C MET A 157 -13.56 0.43 -7.54
N ALA A 158 -14.57 -0.05 -8.26
CA ALA A 158 -15.97 0.32 -7.99
C ALA A 158 -16.44 -0.17 -6.60
N LYS A 159 -16.06 -1.40 -6.23
CA LYS A 159 -16.42 -2.01 -4.95
C LYS A 159 -15.91 -1.22 -3.76
N THR A 160 -14.63 -0.89 -3.73
CA THR A 160 -14.01 -0.13 -2.64
C THR A 160 -14.53 1.31 -2.60
N SER A 161 -14.71 1.96 -3.77
CA SER A 161 -15.29 3.31 -3.84
C SER A 161 -16.72 3.37 -3.30
N ALA A 162 -17.55 2.36 -3.62
CA ALA A 162 -18.92 2.27 -3.09
C ALA A 162 -18.95 2.06 -1.56
N ALA A 163 -17.98 1.33 -1.00
CA ALA A 163 -17.87 1.17 0.45
C ALA A 163 -17.45 2.49 1.11
N LEU A 164 -16.49 3.21 0.52
CA LEU A 164 -16.05 4.53 1.01
C LEU A 164 -17.17 5.58 0.96
N ASP A 165 -18.03 5.53 -0.06
CA ASP A 165 -19.21 6.42 -0.11
C ASP A 165 -20.12 6.22 1.09
N LYS A 166 -20.35 4.97 1.50
CA LYS A 166 -21.12 4.67 2.73
C LYS A 166 -20.44 5.23 3.98
N LEU A 167 -19.10 5.11 4.07
CA LEU A 167 -18.32 5.62 5.19
C LEU A 167 -18.44 7.15 5.30
N ARG A 168 -18.28 7.85 4.16
CA ARG A 168 -18.44 9.30 4.04
C ARG A 168 -19.84 9.74 4.46
N ASN A 169 -20.89 9.08 3.97
CA ASN A 169 -22.28 9.40 4.32
C ASN A 169 -22.56 9.20 5.83
N LYS A 170 -21.77 8.35 6.49
CA LYS A 170 -21.83 8.18 7.95
C LYS A 170 -21.05 9.26 8.72
N GLY A 171 -20.21 10.04 8.03
CA GLY A 171 -19.34 11.05 8.64
C GLY A 171 -18.14 10.44 9.39
N LEU A 172 -17.69 9.25 8.99
CA LEU A 172 -16.53 8.60 9.59
C LEU A 172 -15.28 8.89 8.76
N PRO A 173 -14.15 9.25 9.39
CA PRO A 173 -12.93 9.58 8.68
C PRO A 173 -12.30 8.38 7.96
N PHE A 174 -11.82 8.63 6.74
CA PHE A 174 -10.97 7.74 5.99
C PHE A 174 -9.59 8.38 5.78
N VAL A 175 -8.55 7.79 6.34
CA VAL A 175 -7.15 8.20 6.14
C VAL A 175 -6.50 7.26 5.14
N SER A 176 -6.05 7.81 4.03
CA SER A 176 -5.27 7.07 3.02
C SER A 176 -3.78 7.36 3.19
N ILE A 177 -2.97 6.30 3.20
CA ILE A 177 -1.51 6.39 3.31
C ILE A 177 -0.88 5.66 2.12
N PRO A 178 -0.83 6.30 0.92
CA PRO A 178 -0.10 5.73 -0.21
C PRO A 178 1.41 5.80 0.03
N VAL A 179 2.08 4.65 -0.08
CA VAL A 179 3.54 4.53 0.03
C VAL A 179 4.14 4.02 -1.28
N ASN A 180 5.48 4.02 -1.39
CA ASN A 180 6.18 3.79 -2.66
C ASN A 180 6.18 2.31 -3.11
N PRO A 181 5.78 2.02 -4.36
CA PRO A 181 4.96 2.85 -5.25
C PRO A 181 3.46 2.59 -5.03
N THR A 182 2.60 3.57 -5.33
CA THR A 182 1.15 3.36 -5.41
C THR A 182 0.65 3.78 -6.78
N THR A 183 0.29 2.81 -7.63
CA THR A 183 -0.01 3.08 -9.05
C THR A 183 -1.29 2.38 -9.54
N GLY A 184 -1.70 2.73 -10.75
CA GLY A 184 -2.77 2.08 -11.51
C GLY A 184 -4.14 2.19 -10.87
N GLY A 185 -4.87 1.06 -10.86
CA GLY A 185 -6.22 0.98 -10.31
C GLY A 185 -6.34 1.29 -8.82
N VAL A 186 -5.26 1.12 -8.05
CA VAL A 186 -5.22 1.47 -6.62
C VAL A 186 -5.25 2.99 -6.45
N THR A 187 -4.40 3.72 -7.20
CA THR A 187 -4.44 5.18 -7.23
C THR A 187 -5.77 5.70 -7.76
N ALA A 188 -6.29 5.10 -8.82
CA ALA A 188 -7.57 5.51 -9.43
C ALA A 188 -8.82 5.13 -8.60
N SER A 189 -8.64 4.64 -7.38
CA SER A 189 -9.72 4.27 -6.48
C SER A 189 -9.42 4.71 -5.03
N PHE A 190 -9.40 3.78 -4.09
CA PHE A 190 -9.36 4.09 -2.67
C PHE A 190 -8.14 4.90 -2.23
N ALA A 191 -6.97 4.77 -2.88
CA ALA A 191 -5.78 5.49 -2.44
C ALA A 191 -5.91 7.02 -2.56
N MET A 192 -6.68 7.52 -3.52
CA MET A 192 -6.91 8.96 -3.72
C MET A 192 -8.31 9.43 -3.28
N LEU A 193 -9.01 8.63 -2.46
CA LEU A 193 -10.33 8.96 -1.92
C LEU A 193 -10.32 9.24 -0.41
N GLY A 194 -9.14 9.42 0.20
CA GLY A 194 -8.99 9.78 1.60
C GLY A 194 -9.61 11.14 1.92
N ASP A 195 -10.20 11.27 3.11
CA ASP A 195 -10.52 12.60 3.68
C ASP A 195 -9.23 13.32 4.06
N VAL A 196 -8.18 12.54 4.40
CA VAL A 196 -6.79 12.96 4.52
C VAL A 196 -5.92 11.96 3.78
N ILE A 197 -5.05 12.46 2.91
CA ILE A 197 -4.06 11.68 2.17
C ILE A 197 -2.67 12.05 2.69
N LEU A 198 -2.07 11.13 3.45
CA LEU A 198 -0.74 11.28 4.03
C LEU A 198 0.22 10.34 3.30
N THR A 199 1.42 10.81 2.97
CA THR A 199 2.42 9.99 2.27
C THR A 199 3.84 10.24 2.80
N GLU A 200 4.77 9.37 2.43
CA GLU A 200 6.21 9.53 2.70
C GLU A 200 6.84 10.45 1.63
N PRO A 201 8.03 11.02 1.88
CA PRO A 201 8.79 11.73 0.85
C PRO A 201 9.19 10.84 -0.32
N LYS A 202 9.26 11.40 -1.52
CA LYS A 202 9.70 10.75 -2.75
C LYS A 202 8.89 9.50 -3.12
N VAL A 203 7.61 9.45 -2.80
CA VAL A 203 6.69 8.37 -3.17
C VAL A 203 6.16 8.60 -4.58
N LEU A 204 6.22 7.58 -5.42
CA LEU A 204 5.58 7.57 -6.73
C LEU A 204 4.09 7.21 -6.57
N ILE A 205 3.21 8.18 -6.86
CA ILE A 205 1.76 8.00 -6.85
C ILE A 205 1.20 8.44 -8.20
N GLY A 206 0.61 7.51 -8.95
CA GLY A 206 0.08 7.86 -10.27
C GLY A 206 -0.67 6.72 -10.93
N PHE A 207 -1.50 7.03 -11.94
CA PHE A 207 -2.23 5.98 -12.65
C PHE A 207 -1.31 5.20 -13.58
N ALA A 208 -0.66 5.85 -14.52
CA ALA A 208 0.31 5.23 -15.41
C ALA A 208 1.74 5.61 -14.99
N GLY A 209 2.69 4.68 -15.13
CA GLY A 209 4.09 4.99 -14.86
C GLY A 209 4.65 6.07 -15.80
N PRO A 210 5.61 6.89 -15.36
CA PRO A 210 6.17 8.00 -16.15
C PRO A 210 6.61 7.61 -17.56
N ARG A 211 7.28 6.46 -17.71
CA ARG A 211 7.73 5.94 -19.02
C ARG A 211 6.56 5.70 -19.99
N VAL A 212 5.45 5.15 -19.49
CA VAL A 212 4.27 4.87 -20.32
C VAL A 212 3.64 6.17 -20.79
N ILE A 213 3.55 7.18 -19.92
CA ILE A 213 3.02 8.50 -20.25
C ILE A 213 3.90 9.15 -21.33
N GLU A 214 5.21 9.25 -21.09
CA GLU A 214 6.17 9.88 -22.02
C GLU A 214 6.14 9.22 -23.42
N GLN A 215 6.07 7.90 -23.48
CA GLN A 215 5.97 7.16 -24.74
C GLN A 215 4.65 7.44 -25.46
N THR A 216 3.56 7.62 -24.72
CA THR A 216 2.22 7.87 -25.26
C THR A 216 2.09 9.28 -25.80
N ILE A 217 2.49 10.28 -25.00
CA ILE A 217 2.37 11.71 -25.39
C ILE A 217 3.58 12.21 -26.20
N ARG A 218 4.67 11.43 -26.26
CA ARG A 218 5.94 11.76 -26.94
C ARG A 218 6.57 13.06 -26.44
N GLN A 219 6.43 13.34 -25.16
CA GLN A 219 6.99 14.51 -24.49
C GLN A 219 7.62 14.08 -23.16
N LYS A 220 8.65 14.80 -22.71
CA LYS A 220 9.21 14.62 -21.37
C LYS A 220 8.27 15.19 -20.34
N LEU A 221 8.15 14.47 -19.23
CA LEU A 221 7.37 14.93 -18.09
C LEU A 221 8.14 16.00 -17.29
N PRO A 222 7.45 16.88 -16.58
CA PRO A 222 8.09 17.79 -15.63
C PRO A 222 8.93 17.00 -14.61
N GLU A 223 9.97 17.64 -14.10
CA GLU A 223 10.78 17.08 -13.02
C GLU A 223 9.91 16.80 -11.78
N GLY A 224 10.13 15.63 -11.17
CA GLY A 224 9.34 15.22 -10.00
C GLY A 224 7.88 14.85 -10.28
N PHE A 225 7.45 14.79 -11.54
CA PHE A 225 6.06 14.45 -11.88
C PHE A 225 5.61 13.12 -11.23
N GLN A 226 4.44 13.13 -10.63
CA GLN A 226 3.87 12.01 -9.83
C GLN A 226 4.60 11.68 -8.52
N MET A 227 5.64 12.43 -8.14
CA MET A 227 6.24 12.27 -6.82
C MET A 227 5.40 13.01 -5.76
N SER A 228 5.49 12.53 -4.53
CA SER A 228 4.71 13.08 -3.40
C SER A 228 4.83 14.60 -3.25
N GLU A 229 6.02 15.16 -3.45
CA GLU A 229 6.26 16.61 -3.37
C GLU A 229 5.50 17.37 -4.46
N PHE A 230 5.56 16.87 -5.69
CA PHE A 230 4.80 17.43 -6.81
C PHE A 230 3.29 17.38 -6.54
N LEU A 231 2.81 16.25 -6.00
CA LEU A 231 1.39 16.05 -5.70
C LEU A 231 0.90 16.93 -4.56
N LEU A 232 1.76 17.19 -3.56
CA LEU A 232 1.46 18.13 -2.47
C LEU A 232 1.30 19.56 -3.01
N GLU A 233 2.22 20.01 -3.85
CA GLU A 233 2.16 21.34 -4.49
C GLU A 233 0.90 21.52 -5.35
N HIS A 234 0.39 20.44 -5.92
CA HIS A 234 -0.81 20.45 -6.76
C HIS A 234 -2.10 20.09 -6.00
N GLY A 235 -2.04 19.96 -4.68
CA GLY A 235 -3.22 19.70 -3.84
C GLY A 235 -3.83 18.31 -4.02
N MET A 236 -3.03 17.34 -4.46
CA MET A 236 -3.47 15.94 -4.63
C MET A 236 -3.16 15.06 -3.42
N VAL A 237 -2.24 15.47 -2.57
CA VAL A 237 -1.98 14.90 -1.24
C VAL A 237 -1.96 16.03 -0.23
N ASP A 238 -2.25 15.71 1.04
CA ASP A 238 -2.42 16.72 2.09
C ASP A 238 -1.18 16.85 2.95
N ILE A 239 -0.45 15.76 3.21
CA ILE A 239 0.67 15.72 4.16
C ILE A 239 1.77 14.81 3.63
N ILE A 240 3.02 15.25 3.73
CA ILE A 240 4.23 14.43 3.61
C ILE A 240 4.86 14.33 5.00
N ALA A 241 5.08 13.10 5.52
CA ALA A 241 5.59 12.84 6.87
C ALA A 241 6.79 11.87 6.87
#